data_35298426b42fbb9eb46c4e151c0213f1
#
_entry.id   35298426b42fbb9eb46c4e151c0213f1
#
_cell.length_a   1.000
_cell.length_b   1.000
_cell.length_c   1.000
_cell.angle_alpha   90.00
_cell.angle_beta   90.00
_cell.angle_gamma   90.00
#
_symmetry.space_group_name_H-M   'P 1'
#
loop_
_entity.id
_entity.type
_entity.pdbx_description
1 polymer ?
#
loop_
_entity_poly.entity_id
_entity_poly.type
_entity_poly.pdbx_seq_one_letter_code
_entity_poly.pdbx_strand_id
1 'polypeptide(L)'
;MTRSLIAIVALLGMTLFFTACGSSKTEAAKRPNILIIMSDNQSAEHAGCYGDKTVRTPNMDKMAAGGVRFTNAFCSAPSCTPSRAGFLTGQDIWRLKEGADLWSILPMEYQLYPDLLEASGYQVGMQGKGWGPGSFEANGRKRNPGGNMFNSFEEFLKTKKKDAPWTYWISSHEPHRPYVEGSGTKAGIDSTKVKVPGYLPDVPAVRGDIADYYAAVEHFDRELGQALDELQQSGELDNTIIVVCSDNGWQMPRGLANLYDFGTHVPLIISWPRKFKKGTVTDQLVTLNDLAPTFLELAGLPIPEAMTGKSLLPVVDEKPVSAGPDRDFVVLGRERHAFVRRHGMGYPGRAIRTKDYLLIRNNEPDRWPAGDPPFYGDIDPYMLNWPGETKYYIMEHKNDPAVKPFFDLGMGKRPEIELFNIKDDPYALHNLADNPKYAIIKADLISKMDAYLVKTKDPRAIGGDTKVWDIAPYFSEPDKTPRPSKEMQRRFKLEPAYDYLK
;
A
#
# COMPACT_ATOMS: atom_id res chain seq x y z
N MET A 1 -66.46 -86.85 16.02
CA MET A 1 -66.08 -86.02 17.15
C MET A 1 -65.03 -85.03 16.69
N THR A 2 -65.34 -83.97 16.12
CA THR A 2 -65.75 -82.63 16.45
C THR A 2 -64.75 -81.84 17.27
N ARG A 3 -64.19 -80.81 16.70
CA ARG A 3 -64.14 -79.44 17.22
C ARG A 3 -63.46 -78.48 16.23
N SER A 4 -64.33 -77.58 15.81
CA SER A 4 -63.95 -76.34 15.02
C SER A 4 -63.03 -75.43 15.84
N LEU A 5 -62.06 -74.85 15.20
CA LEU A 5 -61.38 -73.66 15.73
C LEU A 5 -61.52 -72.52 14.72
N ILE A 6 -62.11 -71.46 15.17
CA ILE A 6 -62.29 -70.20 14.45
C ILE A 6 -60.98 -69.38 14.60
N ALA A 7 -60.34 -69.01 13.47
CA ALA A 7 -59.26 -68.15 13.44
C ALA A 7 -59.73 -66.69 13.16
N ILE A 8 -59.50 -65.81 14.12
CA ILE A 8 -59.74 -64.36 14.01
C ILE A 8 -58.54 -63.73 13.34
N VAL A 9 -58.69 -63.19 12.16
CA VAL A 9 -57.70 -62.41 11.45
C VAL A 9 -57.81 -60.94 11.93
N ALA A 10 -56.82 -60.51 12.68
CA ALA A 10 -56.66 -59.12 13.06
C ALA A 10 -55.90 -58.38 11.94
N LEU A 11 -56.56 -57.45 11.25
CA LEU A 11 -55.96 -56.51 10.29
C LEU A 11 -55.27 -55.38 11.08
N LEU A 12 -53.93 -55.39 11.15
CA LEU A 12 -53.13 -54.27 11.62
C LEU A 12 -52.94 -53.28 10.46
N GLY A 13 -53.63 -52.16 10.48
CA GLY A 13 -53.41 -51.03 9.58
C GLY A 13 -52.06 -50.32 9.93
N MET A 14 -51.09 -50.52 9.04
CA MET A 14 -49.77 -49.83 9.14
C MET A 14 -49.85 -48.48 8.44
N THR A 15 -50.12 -47.41 9.19
CA THR A 15 -50.06 -46.02 8.72
C THR A 15 -48.60 -45.65 8.52
N LEU A 16 -48.14 -45.60 7.26
CA LEU A 16 -46.86 -45.04 6.88
C LEU A 16 -46.90 -43.51 7.03
N PHE A 17 -46.31 -43.00 8.10
CA PHE A 17 -45.94 -41.60 8.19
C PHE A 17 -44.78 -41.31 7.24
N PHE A 18 -45.04 -40.76 6.07
CA PHE A 18 -44.04 -40.11 5.27
C PHE A 18 -43.59 -38.81 6.02
N THR A 19 -42.50 -38.86 6.78
CA THR A 19 -41.78 -37.68 7.19
C THR A 19 -41.14 -37.11 5.93
N ALA A 20 -41.75 -36.06 5.38
CA ALA A 20 -41.09 -35.23 4.37
C ALA A 20 -39.88 -34.55 5.04
N CYS A 21 -38.72 -35.14 4.84
CA CYS A 21 -37.46 -34.48 5.16
C CYS A 21 -37.32 -33.32 4.18
N GLY A 22 -37.82 -32.15 4.58
CA GLY A 22 -37.58 -30.90 3.87
C GLY A 22 -36.07 -30.68 3.86
N SER A 23 -35.38 -31.01 2.75
CA SER A 23 -34.06 -30.54 2.49
C SER A 23 -34.11 -29.01 2.47
N SER A 24 -33.81 -28.37 3.59
CA SER A 24 -33.45 -26.97 3.57
C SER A 24 -32.25 -26.87 2.60
N LYS A 25 -32.52 -26.39 1.37
CA LYS A 25 -31.45 -25.90 0.52
C LYS A 25 -30.77 -24.81 1.34
N THR A 26 -29.65 -25.14 1.96
CA THR A 26 -28.70 -24.15 2.43
C THR A 26 -28.38 -23.31 1.18
N GLU A 27 -28.95 -22.12 1.11
CA GLU A 27 -28.61 -21.13 0.09
C GLU A 27 -27.09 -21.00 0.14
N ALA A 28 -26.41 -21.41 -0.92
CA ALA A 28 -24.95 -21.32 -0.98
C ALA A 28 -24.62 -19.86 -0.68
N ALA A 29 -23.85 -19.62 0.36
CA ALA A 29 -23.54 -18.28 0.84
C ALA A 29 -23.03 -17.44 -0.35
N LYS A 30 -23.76 -16.38 -0.67
CA LYS A 30 -23.45 -15.50 -1.80
C LYS A 30 -22.02 -14.99 -1.62
N ARG A 31 -21.14 -15.22 -2.59
CA ARG A 31 -19.75 -14.71 -2.54
C ARG A 31 -19.77 -13.19 -2.37
N PRO A 32 -18.93 -12.62 -1.48
CA PRO A 32 -18.94 -11.19 -1.23
C PRO A 32 -18.42 -10.40 -2.43
N ASN A 33 -18.91 -9.18 -2.57
CA ASN A 33 -18.26 -8.17 -3.40
C ASN A 33 -17.02 -7.62 -2.67
N ILE A 34 -16.10 -7.04 -3.43
CA ILE A 34 -14.87 -6.46 -2.92
C ILE A 34 -14.71 -5.04 -3.46
N LEU A 35 -14.77 -4.05 -2.58
CA LEU A 35 -14.51 -2.65 -2.91
C LEU A 35 -13.19 -2.22 -2.28
N ILE A 36 -12.22 -1.82 -3.11
CA ILE A 36 -10.96 -1.26 -2.67
C ILE A 36 -10.97 0.24 -2.95
N ILE A 37 -10.65 1.05 -1.94
CA ILE A 37 -10.52 2.51 -2.05
C ILE A 37 -9.13 2.86 -1.56
N MET A 38 -8.25 3.18 -2.51
CA MET A 38 -6.82 3.36 -2.27
C MET A 38 -6.41 4.81 -2.55
N SER A 39 -5.86 5.48 -1.54
CA SER A 39 -5.20 6.78 -1.71
C SER A 39 -3.80 6.60 -2.34
N ASP A 40 -3.24 7.68 -2.82
CA ASP A 40 -1.94 7.74 -3.49
C ASP A 40 -0.98 8.59 -2.65
N ASN A 41 -0.04 7.95 -1.95
CA ASN A 41 0.96 8.59 -1.09
C ASN A 41 0.41 9.19 0.23
N GLN A 42 -0.27 8.37 1.02
CA GLN A 42 -0.73 8.76 2.36
C GLN A 42 -0.08 7.90 3.44
N SER A 43 0.68 8.52 4.35
CA SER A 43 1.17 7.83 5.55
C SER A 43 0.04 7.62 6.57
N ALA A 44 0.13 6.55 7.35
CA ALA A 44 -0.94 6.14 8.27
C ALA A 44 -1.32 7.22 9.29
N GLU A 45 -0.34 7.91 9.87
CA GLU A 45 -0.55 8.93 10.89
C GLU A 45 -1.35 10.15 10.42
N HIS A 46 -1.54 10.34 9.12
CA HIS A 46 -2.26 11.50 8.56
C HIS A 46 -3.75 11.18 8.34
N ALA A 47 -4.39 10.65 9.37
CA ALA A 47 -5.84 10.47 9.45
C ALA A 47 -6.31 10.53 10.92
N GLY A 48 -7.54 10.98 11.14
CA GLY A 48 -8.14 11.14 12.48
C GLY A 48 -8.12 9.84 13.27
N CYS A 49 -8.55 8.73 12.67
CA CYS A 49 -8.56 7.41 13.31
C CYS A 49 -7.15 6.86 13.64
N TYR A 50 -6.09 7.43 13.08
CA TYR A 50 -4.69 7.14 13.43
C TYR A 50 -4.06 8.19 14.37
N GLY A 51 -4.85 9.18 14.81
CA GLY A 51 -4.46 10.10 15.89
C GLY A 51 -4.12 11.52 15.46
N ASP A 52 -4.12 11.86 14.19
CA ASP A 52 -4.01 13.26 13.76
C ASP A 52 -5.28 14.02 14.14
N LYS A 53 -5.10 15.24 14.68
CA LYS A 53 -6.21 16.08 15.14
C LYS A 53 -6.40 17.32 14.27
N THR A 54 -5.56 17.49 13.27
CA THR A 54 -5.54 18.67 12.41
C THR A 54 -6.22 18.37 11.07
N VAL A 55 -5.91 17.20 10.47
CA VAL A 55 -6.58 16.73 9.26
C VAL A 55 -7.95 16.13 9.59
N ARG A 56 -8.96 16.44 8.77
CA ARG A 56 -10.34 15.98 8.97
C ARG A 56 -10.66 14.83 8.03
N THR A 57 -10.77 13.61 8.60
CA THR A 57 -11.06 12.39 7.82
C THR A 57 -12.27 11.65 8.38
N PRO A 58 -13.47 12.28 8.43
CA PRO A 58 -14.64 11.71 9.08
C PRO A 58 -15.12 10.40 8.44
N ASN A 59 -14.88 10.18 7.14
CA ASN A 59 -15.27 8.95 6.46
C ASN A 59 -14.30 7.79 6.79
N MET A 60 -12.99 8.05 6.85
CA MET A 60 -12.01 7.07 7.36
C MET A 60 -12.30 6.74 8.82
N ASP A 61 -12.64 7.74 9.65
CA ASP A 61 -12.98 7.54 11.07
C ASP A 61 -14.24 6.67 11.21
N LYS A 62 -15.26 6.91 10.39
CA LYS A 62 -16.48 6.10 10.31
C LYS A 62 -16.16 4.66 9.89
N MET A 63 -15.31 4.48 8.89
CA MET A 63 -14.86 3.16 8.44
C MET A 63 -14.11 2.42 9.55
N ALA A 64 -13.22 3.08 10.28
CA ALA A 64 -12.48 2.49 11.40
C ALA A 64 -13.41 2.09 12.56
N ALA A 65 -14.42 2.93 12.86
CA ALA A 65 -15.44 2.61 13.87
C ALA A 65 -16.36 1.46 13.43
N GLY A 66 -16.57 1.28 12.14
CA GLY A 66 -17.43 0.24 11.54
C GLY A 66 -16.71 -1.06 11.17
N GLY A 67 -15.40 -1.14 11.29
CA GLY A 67 -14.58 -2.26 10.80
C GLY A 67 -13.40 -2.61 11.69
N VAL A 68 -12.35 -3.12 11.07
CA VAL A 68 -11.08 -3.51 11.67
C VAL A 68 -10.00 -2.54 11.18
N ARG A 69 -9.36 -1.80 12.10
CA ARG A 69 -8.25 -0.91 11.82
C ARG A 69 -6.92 -1.56 12.20
N PHE A 70 -5.99 -1.60 11.26
CA PHE A 70 -4.63 -2.11 11.47
C PHE A 70 -3.71 -0.96 11.89
N THR A 71 -3.00 -1.11 13.00
CA THR A 71 -2.02 -0.10 13.46
C THR A 71 -0.62 -0.32 12.90
N ASN A 72 -0.35 -1.47 12.27
CA ASN A 72 0.95 -1.84 11.72
C ASN A 72 0.78 -2.45 10.32
N ALA A 73 0.24 -1.67 9.40
CA ALA A 73 0.13 -2.05 7.99
C ALA A 73 1.18 -1.33 7.14
N PHE A 74 1.84 -2.06 6.26
CA PHE A 74 2.94 -1.54 5.45
C PHE A 74 2.73 -1.83 3.97
N CYS A 75 3.19 -0.92 3.10
CA CYS A 75 3.38 -1.24 1.70
C CYS A 75 4.66 -2.08 1.54
N SER A 76 4.70 -2.95 0.53
CA SER A 76 5.89 -3.79 0.26
C SER A 76 7.07 -3.01 -0.32
N ALA A 77 6.78 -1.84 -0.90
CA ALA A 77 7.76 -0.89 -1.40
C ALA A 77 7.23 0.54 -1.27
N PRO A 78 8.06 1.52 -0.89
CA PRO A 78 7.66 2.93 -0.78
C PRO A 78 7.60 3.63 -2.15
N SER A 79 6.87 3.05 -3.11
CA SER A 79 6.80 3.54 -4.48
C SER A 79 5.57 2.95 -5.17
N CYS A 80 4.85 3.76 -5.95
CA CYS A 80 3.54 3.42 -6.51
C CYS A 80 3.54 2.11 -7.32
N THR A 81 4.31 2.04 -8.42
CA THR A 81 4.32 0.86 -9.33
C THR A 81 4.67 -0.43 -8.60
N PRO A 82 5.78 -0.53 -7.84
CA PRO A 82 6.14 -1.78 -7.17
C PRO A 82 5.19 -2.13 -6.01
N SER A 83 4.72 -1.16 -5.25
CA SER A 83 3.72 -1.42 -4.21
C SER A 83 2.43 -2.00 -4.80
N ARG A 84 1.93 -1.36 -5.87
CA ARG A 84 0.72 -1.81 -6.58
C ARG A 84 0.94 -3.15 -7.27
N ALA A 85 2.16 -3.45 -7.76
CA ALA A 85 2.51 -4.77 -8.28
C ALA A 85 2.48 -5.84 -7.19
N GLY A 86 3.04 -5.57 -6.01
CA GLY A 86 2.98 -6.45 -4.85
C GLY A 86 1.54 -6.71 -4.39
N PHE A 87 0.73 -5.66 -4.29
CA PHE A 87 -0.71 -5.74 -3.98
C PHE A 87 -1.48 -6.63 -4.97
N LEU A 88 -1.24 -6.49 -6.28
CA LEU A 88 -1.96 -7.24 -7.31
C LEU A 88 -1.52 -8.71 -7.41
N THR A 89 -0.25 -8.99 -7.18
CA THR A 89 0.34 -10.32 -7.30
C THR A 89 0.35 -11.11 -5.99
N GLY A 90 0.20 -10.43 -4.84
CA GLY A 90 0.41 -11.03 -3.52
C GLY A 90 1.86 -11.42 -3.27
N GLN A 91 2.83 -10.87 -4.00
CA GLN A 91 4.24 -11.24 -3.94
C GLN A 91 5.12 -10.09 -3.49
N ASP A 92 6.21 -10.42 -2.82
CA ASP A 92 7.27 -9.46 -2.50
C ASP A 92 7.92 -8.92 -3.77
N ILE A 93 8.26 -7.62 -3.77
CA ILE A 93 8.67 -6.91 -4.98
C ILE A 93 9.93 -7.50 -5.66
N TRP A 94 10.88 -8.04 -4.89
CA TRP A 94 12.09 -8.65 -5.45
C TRP A 94 11.84 -9.91 -6.28
N ARG A 95 10.62 -10.44 -6.26
CA ARG A 95 10.18 -11.55 -7.11
C ARG A 95 9.60 -11.08 -8.45
N LEU A 96 9.39 -9.78 -8.63
CA LEU A 96 8.59 -9.21 -9.72
C LEU A 96 9.42 -8.65 -10.87
N LYS A 97 10.75 -8.93 -10.90
CA LYS A 97 11.66 -8.43 -11.95
C LYS A 97 11.46 -6.91 -12.15
N GLU A 98 11.21 -6.46 -13.38
CA GLU A 98 10.96 -5.06 -13.72
C GLU A 98 9.78 -4.45 -12.94
N GLY A 99 8.83 -5.27 -12.50
CA GLY A 99 7.69 -4.82 -11.67
C GLY A 99 8.08 -4.26 -10.30
N ALA A 100 9.35 -4.42 -9.88
CA ALA A 100 9.91 -3.81 -8.67
C ALA A 100 10.34 -2.34 -8.87
N ASP A 101 10.28 -1.80 -10.07
CA ASP A 101 10.71 -0.45 -10.42
C ASP A 101 9.53 0.46 -10.76
N LEU A 102 9.67 1.75 -10.46
CA LEU A 102 8.72 2.77 -10.91
C LEU A 102 8.86 3.00 -12.43
N TRP A 103 7.77 3.34 -13.11
CA TRP A 103 7.73 3.59 -14.56
C TRP A 103 8.22 2.42 -15.43
N SER A 104 8.01 1.19 -14.99
CA SER A 104 8.44 -0.03 -15.66
C SER A 104 7.27 -0.82 -16.29
N ILE A 105 7.42 -2.12 -16.40
CA ILE A 105 6.38 -3.07 -16.80
C ILE A 105 6.08 -4.03 -15.64
N LEU A 106 4.89 -4.64 -15.66
CA LEU A 106 4.58 -5.81 -14.83
C LEU A 106 4.55 -7.04 -15.74
N PRO A 107 5.58 -7.91 -15.72
CA PRO A 107 5.69 -9.05 -16.61
C PRO A 107 4.44 -9.93 -16.66
N MET A 108 4.11 -10.44 -17.86
CA MET A 108 2.90 -11.23 -18.12
C MET A 108 2.83 -12.55 -17.36
N GLU A 109 3.99 -13.08 -16.96
CA GLU A 109 4.09 -14.37 -16.25
C GLU A 109 3.46 -14.35 -14.85
N TYR A 110 3.24 -13.17 -14.27
CA TYR A 110 2.66 -13.06 -12.93
C TYR A 110 1.15 -13.16 -12.96
N GLN A 111 0.62 -14.07 -12.14
CA GLN A 111 -0.81 -14.17 -11.88
C GLN A 111 -1.26 -13.00 -11.00
N LEU A 112 -2.36 -12.36 -11.37
CA LEU A 112 -2.95 -11.24 -10.65
C LEU A 112 -4.27 -11.68 -10.02
N TYR A 113 -4.55 -11.23 -8.80
CA TYR A 113 -5.82 -11.58 -8.15
C TYR A 113 -7.05 -11.13 -8.96
N PRO A 114 -7.06 -9.96 -9.66
CA PRO A 114 -8.21 -9.58 -10.47
C PRO A 114 -8.49 -10.55 -11.62
N ASP A 115 -7.44 -11.05 -12.28
CA ASP A 115 -7.58 -12.02 -13.38
C ASP A 115 -8.11 -13.36 -12.86
N LEU A 116 -7.66 -13.82 -11.68
CA LEU A 116 -8.14 -15.04 -11.02
C LEU A 116 -9.60 -14.91 -10.57
N LEU A 117 -9.98 -13.76 -10.01
CA LEU A 117 -11.37 -13.47 -9.65
C LEU A 117 -12.27 -13.45 -10.89
N GLU A 118 -11.85 -12.78 -11.98
CA GLU A 118 -12.61 -12.73 -13.23
C GLU A 118 -12.82 -14.13 -13.81
N ALA A 119 -11.79 -14.96 -13.86
CA ALA A 119 -11.87 -16.36 -14.30
C ALA A 119 -12.86 -17.18 -13.46
N SER A 120 -13.08 -16.81 -12.19
CA SER A 120 -14.04 -17.46 -11.29
C SER A 120 -15.47 -16.89 -11.41
N GLY A 121 -15.71 -15.91 -12.29
CA GLY A 121 -17.00 -15.31 -12.54
C GLY A 121 -17.27 -14.00 -11.80
N TYR A 122 -16.28 -13.38 -11.16
CA TYR A 122 -16.39 -11.99 -10.70
C TYR A 122 -16.42 -11.03 -11.90
N GLN A 123 -17.16 -9.95 -11.77
CA GLN A 123 -16.99 -8.80 -12.64
C GLN A 123 -15.90 -7.89 -12.04
N VAL A 124 -14.90 -7.54 -12.84
CA VAL A 124 -13.72 -6.79 -12.39
C VAL A 124 -13.74 -5.41 -13.03
N GLY A 125 -13.68 -4.37 -12.20
CA GLY A 125 -13.64 -2.99 -12.65
C GLY A 125 -12.72 -2.12 -11.81
N MET A 126 -12.36 -0.96 -12.36
CA MET A 126 -11.58 0.05 -11.66
C MET A 126 -11.82 1.45 -12.20
N GLN A 127 -11.42 2.46 -11.43
CA GLN A 127 -11.29 3.86 -11.87
C GLN A 127 -10.00 4.48 -11.34
N GLY A 128 -9.56 5.57 -11.98
CA GLY A 128 -8.39 6.33 -11.58
C GLY A 128 -7.07 5.68 -11.98
N LYS A 129 -6.04 5.76 -11.12
CA LYS A 129 -4.66 5.41 -11.47
C LYS A 129 -4.44 3.91 -11.76
N GLY A 130 -5.07 3.00 -10.99
CA GLY A 130 -4.85 1.56 -11.11
C GLY A 130 -3.39 1.15 -10.86
N TRP A 131 -2.87 0.19 -11.63
CA TRP A 131 -1.44 -0.11 -11.65
C TRP A 131 -0.73 0.93 -12.53
N GLY A 132 0.25 1.58 -11.94
CA GLY A 132 1.05 2.62 -12.59
C GLY A 132 1.75 3.52 -11.55
N PRO A 133 2.59 4.46 -12.06
CA PRO A 133 2.94 4.72 -13.45
C PRO A 133 3.82 3.63 -14.09
N GLY A 134 3.67 3.43 -15.40
CA GLY A 134 4.40 2.42 -16.18
C GLY A 134 3.62 2.08 -17.45
N SER A 135 4.09 1.10 -18.23
CA SER A 135 3.38 0.65 -19.42
C SER A 135 2.98 -0.82 -19.30
N PHE A 136 1.69 -1.09 -19.19
CA PHE A 136 1.17 -2.45 -19.26
C PHE A 136 1.04 -2.94 -20.71
N GLU A 137 0.92 -2.04 -21.68
CA GLU A 137 0.85 -2.36 -23.11
C GLU A 137 2.20 -2.85 -23.65
N ALA A 138 3.30 -2.30 -23.15
CA ALA A 138 4.65 -2.65 -23.62
C ALA A 138 4.99 -4.14 -23.43
N ASN A 139 4.32 -4.84 -22.51
CA ASN A 139 4.47 -6.28 -22.33
C ASN A 139 3.29 -7.11 -22.85
N GLY A 140 2.36 -6.48 -23.58
CA GLY A 140 1.26 -7.18 -24.27
C GLY A 140 -0.06 -7.25 -23.48
N ARG A 141 -0.19 -6.64 -22.30
CA ARG A 141 -1.49 -6.54 -21.61
C ARG A 141 -2.40 -5.58 -22.36
N LYS A 142 -3.67 -5.97 -22.53
CA LYS A 142 -4.67 -5.18 -23.26
C LYS A 142 -5.46 -4.22 -22.36
N ARG A 143 -5.30 -4.33 -21.04
CA ARG A 143 -5.96 -3.50 -20.03
C ARG A 143 -5.05 -3.29 -18.83
N ASN A 144 -5.38 -2.29 -18.02
CA ASN A 144 -4.69 -2.10 -16.76
C ASN A 144 -4.76 -3.39 -15.89
N PRO A 145 -3.66 -3.81 -15.25
CA PRO A 145 -3.63 -4.94 -14.32
C PRO A 145 -4.71 -4.93 -13.23
N GLY A 146 -5.20 -3.75 -12.84
CA GLY A 146 -6.28 -3.60 -11.86
C GLY A 146 -7.67 -3.97 -12.35
N GLY A 147 -7.90 -4.03 -13.66
CA GLY A 147 -9.20 -4.39 -14.23
C GLY A 147 -9.66 -3.54 -15.40
N ASN A 148 -10.94 -3.65 -15.74
CA ASN A 148 -11.57 -2.83 -16.79
C ASN A 148 -11.81 -1.41 -16.26
N MET A 149 -11.44 -0.40 -17.04
CA MET A 149 -11.60 1.00 -16.68
C MET A 149 -13.06 1.46 -16.83
N PHE A 150 -13.55 2.17 -15.83
CA PHE A 150 -14.82 2.88 -15.81
C PHE A 150 -14.60 4.35 -15.45
N ASN A 151 -15.51 5.23 -15.85
CA ASN A 151 -15.41 6.65 -15.50
C ASN A 151 -15.76 6.90 -14.02
N SER A 152 -16.64 6.05 -13.44
CA SER A 152 -17.04 6.15 -12.03
C SER A 152 -17.51 4.80 -11.48
N PHE A 153 -17.54 4.69 -10.16
CA PHE A 153 -18.11 3.54 -9.47
C PHE A 153 -19.62 3.45 -9.70
N GLU A 154 -20.33 4.57 -9.78
CA GLU A 154 -21.75 4.62 -10.13
C GLU A 154 -22.02 4.00 -11.52
N GLU A 155 -21.20 4.33 -12.55
CA GLU A 155 -21.31 3.73 -13.88
C GLU A 155 -21.13 2.21 -13.81
N PHE A 156 -20.11 1.73 -13.08
CA PHE A 156 -19.89 0.30 -12.88
C PHE A 156 -21.10 -0.38 -12.23
N LEU A 157 -21.65 0.18 -11.16
CA LEU A 157 -22.81 -0.36 -10.45
C LEU A 157 -24.06 -0.46 -11.35
N LYS A 158 -24.24 0.50 -12.26
CA LYS A 158 -25.36 0.48 -13.24
C LYS A 158 -25.18 -0.57 -14.33
N THR A 159 -23.95 -0.88 -14.70
CA THR A 159 -23.62 -1.76 -15.84
C THR A 159 -23.23 -3.17 -15.44
N LYS A 160 -23.07 -3.43 -14.15
CA LYS A 160 -22.66 -4.75 -13.65
C LYS A 160 -23.73 -5.81 -13.93
N LYS A 161 -23.29 -7.05 -14.13
CA LYS A 161 -24.18 -8.20 -14.30
C LYS A 161 -24.98 -8.44 -13.02
N LYS A 162 -26.27 -8.65 -13.18
CA LYS A 162 -27.16 -9.03 -12.07
C LYS A 162 -26.66 -10.35 -11.45
N ASP A 163 -26.66 -10.40 -10.12
CA ASP A 163 -26.30 -11.58 -9.30
C ASP A 163 -24.87 -12.10 -9.44
N ALA A 164 -24.02 -11.47 -10.25
CA ALA A 164 -22.59 -11.76 -10.27
C ALA A 164 -21.86 -11.03 -9.13
N PRO A 165 -20.96 -11.70 -8.40
CA PRO A 165 -20.06 -11.00 -7.48
C PRO A 165 -19.13 -10.10 -8.28
N TRP A 166 -18.62 -9.04 -7.63
CA TRP A 166 -17.76 -8.10 -8.29
C TRP A 166 -16.60 -7.66 -7.39
N THR A 167 -15.49 -7.23 -8.01
CA THR A 167 -14.44 -6.45 -7.38
C THR A 167 -14.27 -5.14 -8.13
N TYR A 168 -14.15 -4.06 -7.38
CA TYR A 168 -13.93 -2.73 -7.93
C TYR A 168 -12.85 -1.98 -7.16
N TRP A 169 -11.92 -1.36 -7.90
CA TRP A 169 -10.82 -0.59 -7.33
C TRP A 169 -10.95 0.89 -7.66
N ILE A 170 -11.32 1.70 -6.66
CA ILE A 170 -11.20 3.15 -6.71
C ILE A 170 -9.76 3.50 -6.33
N SER A 171 -8.97 3.82 -7.34
CA SER A 171 -7.56 4.17 -7.22
C SER A 171 -7.43 5.68 -7.36
N SER A 172 -7.55 6.40 -6.24
CA SER A 172 -7.47 7.86 -6.23
C SER A 172 -6.11 8.36 -6.71
N HIS A 173 -6.06 9.62 -7.13
CA HIS A 173 -4.84 10.38 -7.35
C HIS A 173 -4.47 11.22 -6.11
N GLU A 174 -5.35 11.31 -5.13
CA GLU A 174 -5.12 12.06 -3.89
C GLU A 174 -4.50 11.17 -2.79
N PRO A 175 -3.63 11.69 -1.95
CA PRO A 175 -3.04 13.05 -1.91
C PRO A 175 -1.68 13.19 -2.63
N HIS A 176 -1.54 12.66 -3.85
CA HIS A 176 -0.31 12.80 -4.65
C HIS A 176 -0.06 14.25 -5.07
N ARG A 177 1.22 14.70 -5.04
CA ARG A 177 1.61 16.01 -5.60
C ARG A 177 1.31 16.09 -7.11
N PRO A 178 1.16 17.36 -7.66
CA PRO A 178 1.40 18.66 -7.04
C PRO A 178 0.22 19.16 -6.18
N TYR A 179 0.51 19.74 -5.03
CA TYR A 179 -0.53 20.41 -4.24
C TYR A 179 -0.79 21.81 -4.79
N VAL A 180 -2.02 22.30 -4.65
CA VAL A 180 -2.33 23.69 -4.95
C VAL A 180 -1.87 24.54 -3.76
N GLU A 181 -0.91 25.42 -4.00
CA GLU A 181 -0.37 26.30 -2.96
C GLU A 181 -1.48 27.10 -2.26
N GLY A 182 -1.46 27.08 -0.94
CA GLY A 182 -2.46 27.71 -0.09
C GLY A 182 -3.81 26.97 -0.03
N SER A 183 -3.92 25.76 -0.59
CA SER A 183 -5.15 24.96 -0.52
C SER A 183 -5.50 24.57 0.92
N GLY A 184 -4.52 24.30 1.77
CA GLY A 184 -4.72 24.06 3.19
C GLY A 184 -5.38 25.22 3.92
N THR A 185 -4.88 26.43 3.70
CA THR A 185 -5.47 27.65 4.26
C THR A 185 -6.89 27.86 3.76
N LYS A 186 -7.13 27.67 2.44
CA LYS A 186 -8.47 27.78 1.84
C LYS A 186 -9.44 26.73 2.40
N ALA A 187 -8.95 25.55 2.72
CA ALA A 187 -9.73 24.49 3.37
C ALA A 187 -9.97 24.74 4.87
N GLY A 188 -9.39 25.82 5.43
CA GLY A 188 -9.51 26.17 6.85
C GLY A 188 -8.61 25.34 7.77
N ILE A 189 -7.54 24.76 7.23
CA ILE A 189 -6.52 24.03 8.02
C ILE A 189 -5.58 25.07 8.64
N ASP A 190 -5.48 25.02 9.96
CA ASP A 190 -4.57 25.88 10.72
C ASP A 190 -3.15 25.31 10.65
N SER A 191 -2.30 25.89 9.80
CA SER A 191 -0.93 25.44 9.61
C SER A 191 -0.07 25.52 10.89
N THR A 192 -0.46 26.31 11.89
CA THR A 192 0.24 26.36 13.18
C THR A 192 0.03 25.12 14.02
N LYS A 193 -1.02 24.35 13.75
CA LYS A 193 -1.38 23.12 14.44
C LYS A 193 -0.90 21.85 13.75
N VAL A 194 -0.40 21.96 12.50
CA VAL A 194 0.14 20.76 11.83
C VAL A 194 1.35 20.24 12.59
N LYS A 195 1.43 18.91 12.70
CA LYS A 195 2.55 18.24 13.33
C LYS A 195 3.69 18.11 12.34
N VAL A 196 4.78 18.85 12.55
CA VAL A 196 6.00 18.75 11.74
C VAL A 196 6.86 17.61 12.30
N PRO A 197 7.18 16.57 11.51
CA PRO A 197 8.05 15.49 11.97
C PRO A 197 9.47 15.98 12.28
N GLY A 198 10.14 15.35 13.25
CA GLY A 198 11.48 15.76 13.71
C GLY A 198 12.59 15.70 12.66
N TYR A 199 12.34 15.15 11.48
CA TYR A 199 13.27 15.15 10.34
C TYR A 199 13.01 16.27 9.33
N LEU A 200 12.06 17.17 9.58
CA LEU A 200 11.79 18.35 8.78
C LEU A 200 11.97 19.62 9.60
N PRO A 201 12.44 20.73 9.01
CA PRO A 201 12.54 21.99 9.71
C PRO A 201 11.15 22.55 10.02
N ASP A 202 10.96 22.97 11.27
CA ASP A 202 9.68 23.56 11.70
C ASP A 202 9.65 25.06 11.36
N VAL A 203 9.26 25.35 10.12
CA VAL A 203 9.18 26.72 9.56
C VAL A 203 7.87 26.92 8.81
N PRO A 204 7.43 28.19 8.60
CA PRO A 204 6.14 28.46 7.92
C PRO A 204 5.99 27.79 6.55
N ALA A 205 7.04 27.74 5.73
CA ALA A 205 7.01 27.11 4.41
C ALA A 205 6.68 25.61 4.50
N VAL A 206 7.33 24.89 5.44
CA VAL A 206 7.09 23.44 5.66
C VAL A 206 5.68 23.20 6.23
N ARG A 207 5.26 24.03 7.19
CA ARG A 207 3.91 23.95 7.75
C ARG A 207 2.83 24.21 6.70
N GLY A 208 3.06 25.16 5.79
CA GLY A 208 2.17 25.45 4.65
C GLY A 208 2.06 24.26 3.70
N ASP A 209 3.19 23.67 3.30
CA ASP A 209 3.24 22.50 2.41
C ASP A 209 2.55 21.26 3.03
N ILE A 210 2.68 21.06 4.36
CA ILE A 210 1.95 20.01 5.09
C ILE A 210 0.44 20.31 5.13
N ALA A 211 0.05 21.56 5.34
CA ALA A 211 -1.37 21.94 5.32
C ALA A 211 -2.01 21.73 3.94
N ASP A 212 -1.27 22.00 2.86
CA ASP A 212 -1.73 21.76 1.49
C ASP A 212 -1.87 20.23 1.21
N TYR A 213 -0.93 19.44 1.68
CA TYR A 213 -1.06 17.99 1.67
C TYR A 213 -2.30 17.50 2.45
N TYR A 214 -2.59 18.07 3.62
CA TYR A 214 -3.77 17.71 4.41
C TYR A 214 -5.08 18.06 3.67
N ALA A 215 -5.11 19.15 2.91
CA ALA A 215 -6.27 19.46 2.06
C ALA A 215 -6.52 18.39 1.00
N ALA A 216 -5.46 17.80 0.44
CA ALA A 216 -5.53 16.69 -0.49
C ALA A 216 -5.98 15.38 0.21
N VAL A 217 -5.53 15.11 1.43
CA VAL A 217 -6.05 13.99 2.26
C VAL A 217 -7.54 14.15 2.54
N GLU A 218 -7.99 15.36 2.88
CA GLU A 218 -9.43 15.64 3.07
C GLU A 218 -10.23 15.49 1.77
N HIS A 219 -9.59 15.70 0.61
CA HIS A 219 -10.23 15.42 -0.68
C HIS A 219 -10.42 13.91 -0.89
N PHE A 220 -9.40 13.10 -0.64
CA PHE A 220 -9.53 11.64 -0.64
C PHE A 220 -10.62 11.14 0.32
N ASP A 221 -10.72 11.71 1.52
CA ASP A 221 -11.76 11.33 2.48
C ASP A 221 -13.17 11.63 1.95
N ARG A 222 -13.36 12.71 1.18
CA ARG A 222 -14.65 12.98 0.49
C ARG A 222 -14.93 11.98 -0.63
N GLU A 223 -13.92 11.58 -1.43
CA GLU A 223 -14.08 10.52 -2.44
C GLU A 223 -14.51 9.19 -1.80
N LEU A 224 -13.89 8.85 -0.65
CA LEU A 224 -14.30 7.70 0.15
C LEU A 224 -15.78 7.82 0.58
N GLY A 225 -16.20 8.98 1.10
CA GLY A 225 -17.58 9.23 1.53
C GLY A 225 -18.56 9.02 0.37
N GLN A 226 -18.27 9.59 -0.80
CA GLN A 226 -19.08 9.41 -2.00
C GLN A 226 -19.22 7.94 -2.39
N ALA A 227 -18.13 7.19 -2.42
CA ALA A 227 -18.15 5.76 -2.76
C ALA A 227 -18.98 4.94 -1.77
N LEU A 228 -18.93 5.26 -0.47
CA LEU A 228 -19.74 4.60 0.54
C LEU A 228 -21.23 4.91 0.38
N ASP A 229 -21.59 6.13 0.01
CA ASP A 229 -22.97 6.55 -0.26
C ASP A 229 -23.53 5.85 -1.51
N GLU A 230 -22.75 5.77 -2.60
CA GLU A 230 -23.10 5.02 -3.82
C GLU A 230 -23.31 3.53 -3.51
N LEU A 231 -22.43 2.91 -2.73
CA LEU A 231 -22.56 1.52 -2.31
C LEU A 231 -23.81 1.29 -1.42
N GLN A 232 -24.09 2.21 -0.50
CA GLN A 232 -25.30 2.15 0.35
C GLN A 232 -26.57 2.23 -0.50
N GLN A 233 -26.62 3.15 -1.47
CA GLN A 233 -27.75 3.35 -2.37
C GLN A 233 -27.98 2.15 -3.30
N SER A 234 -26.92 1.43 -3.68
CA SER A 234 -27.02 0.21 -4.49
C SER A 234 -27.65 -0.97 -3.73
N GLY A 235 -27.78 -0.89 -2.40
CA GLY A 235 -28.29 -1.98 -1.56
C GLY A 235 -27.30 -3.14 -1.37
N GLU A 236 -26.04 -3.00 -1.77
CA GLU A 236 -25.06 -4.08 -1.73
C GLU A 236 -24.05 -3.98 -0.57
N LEU A 237 -24.16 -2.95 0.28
CA LEU A 237 -23.24 -2.69 1.38
C LEU A 237 -23.03 -3.92 2.28
N ASP A 238 -24.09 -4.61 2.68
CA ASP A 238 -24.00 -5.75 3.60
C ASP A 238 -23.24 -6.94 3.03
N ASN A 239 -23.26 -7.11 1.69
CA ASN A 239 -22.52 -8.18 1.00
C ASN A 239 -21.19 -7.71 0.40
N THR A 240 -20.68 -6.56 0.81
CA THR A 240 -19.43 -6.00 0.29
C THR A 240 -18.38 -5.89 1.38
N ILE A 241 -17.20 -6.40 1.07
CA ILE A 241 -15.98 -6.14 1.85
C ILE A 241 -15.38 -4.85 1.31
N ILE A 242 -15.13 -3.90 2.21
CA ILE A 242 -14.58 -2.60 1.89
C ILE A 242 -13.18 -2.51 2.49
N VAL A 243 -12.18 -2.20 1.66
CA VAL A 243 -10.79 -1.99 2.04
C VAL A 243 -10.42 -0.55 1.75
N VAL A 244 -10.00 0.19 2.77
CA VAL A 244 -9.44 1.54 2.66
C VAL A 244 -7.95 1.46 2.99
N CYS A 245 -7.08 1.86 2.07
CA CYS A 245 -5.63 1.84 2.26
C CYS A 245 -4.95 2.93 1.42
N SER A 246 -3.63 3.06 1.58
CA SER A 246 -2.76 3.84 0.66
C SER A 246 -1.75 2.92 0.01
N ASP A 247 -1.29 3.26 -1.19
CA ASP A 247 -0.25 2.48 -1.87
C ASP A 247 1.13 2.62 -1.23
N ASN A 248 1.47 3.80 -0.73
CA ASN A 248 2.71 4.09 0.00
C ASN A 248 2.57 5.41 0.78
N GLY A 249 3.63 5.80 1.51
CA GLY A 249 3.60 7.00 2.33
C GLY A 249 3.82 8.31 1.56
N TRP A 250 3.76 9.42 2.26
CA TRP A 250 3.68 10.78 1.74
C TRP A 250 4.92 11.26 0.97
N GLN A 251 4.73 12.24 0.09
CA GLN A 251 5.75 12.79 -0.80
C GLN A 251 6.58 13.90 -0.15
N MET A 252 7.21 13.58 0.98
CA MET A 252 8.10 14.49 1.70
C MET A 252 9.48 13.83 1.88
N PRO A 253 10.54 14.58 2.17
CA PRO A 253 11.84 13.99 2.52
C PRO A 253 11.67 12.88 3.57
N ARG A 254 12.38 11.74 3.41
CA ARG A 254 12.27 10.51 4.24
C ARG A 254 10.91 9.78 4.17
N GLY A 255 9.96 10.26 3.38
CA GLY A 255 8.71 9.58 3.05
C GLY A 255 8.85 8.71 1.79
N LEU A 256 8.14 9.08 0.72
CA LEU A 256 8.18 8.40 -0.59
C LEU A 256 9.60 8.01 -0.98
N ALA A 257 9.76 6.85 -1.59
CA ALA A 257 11.05 6.26 -1.99
C ALA A 257 12.02 5.96 -0.84
N ASN A 258 11.54 5.91 0.41
CA ASN A 258 12.37 5.58 1.57
C ASN A 258 11.75 4.46 2.41
N LEU A 259 12.58 3.60 2.99
CA LEU A 259 12.16 2.44 3.80
C LEU A 259 11.86 2.79 5.27
N TYR A 260 11.79 4.08 5.62
CA TYR A 260 11.31 4.53 6.93
C TYR A 260 9.79 4.45 7.02
N ASP A 261 9.24 4.44 8.23
CA ASP A 261 7.79 4.31 8.45
C ASP A 261 6.97 5.36 7.68
N PHE A 262 7.43 6.62 7.57
CA PHE A 262 6.73 7.64 6.78
C PHE A 262 6.65 7.34 5.27
N GLY A 263 7.47 6.45 4.75
CA GLY A 263 7.39 5.96 3.38
C GLY A 263 6.63 4.65 3.23
N THR A 264 6.58 3.84 4.30
CA THR A 264 6.11 2.45 4.21
C THR A 264 4.89 2.14 5.07
N HIS A 265 4.68 2.83 6.19
CA HIS A 265 3.54 2.63 7.08
C HIS A 265 2.32 3.37 6.53
N VAL A 266 1.31 2.60 6.12
CA VAL A 266 0.12 3.09 5.42
C VAL A 266 -1.15 2.80 6.21
N PRO A 267 -2.22 3.60 6.03
CA PRO A 267 -3.50 3.25 6.61
C PRO A 267 -4.02 1.94 6.00
N LEU A 268 -4.64 1.10 6.82
CA LEU A 268 -5.39 -0.07 6.39
C LEU A 268 -6.59 -0.26 7.30
N ILE A 269 -7.78 -0.17 6.71
CA ILE A 269 -9.05 -0.39 7.39
C ILE A 269 -9.86 -1.36 6.54
N ILE A 270 -10.36 -2.45 7.14
CA ILE A 270 -11.17 -3.44 6.45
C ILE A 270 -12.52 -3.55 7.16
N SER A 271 -13.60 -3.39 6.41
CA SER A 271 -14.96 -3.54 6.94
C SER A 271 -15.76 -4.54 6.12
N TRP A 272 -16.48 -5.38 6.80
CA TRP A 272 -17.56 -6.18 6.23
C TRP A 272 -18.74 -6.15 7.22
N PRO A 273 -19.72 -5.26 7.02
CA PRO A 273 -20.78 -5.00 8.00
C PRO A 273 -21.50 -6.25 8.49
N ARG A 274 -21.60 -7.26 7.61
CA ARG A 274 -22.26 -8.54 7.87
C ARG A 274 -21.47 -9.50 8.76
N LYS A 275 -20.12 -9.39 8.79
CA LYS A 275 -19.27 -10.44 9.37
C LYS A 275 -18.24 -9.94 10.37
N PHE A 276 -17.57 -8.80 10.09
CA PHE A 276 -16.46 -8.37 10.93
C PHE A 276 -16.92 -7.56 12.13
N LYS A 277 -16.24 -7.74 13.26
CA LYS A 277 -16.56 -7.00 14.49
C LYS A 277 -16.20 -5.53 14.34
N LYS A 278 -17.19 -4.68 14.55
CA LYS A 278 -17.03 -3.22 14.49
C LYS A 278 -16.08 -2.70 15.55
N GLY A 279 -15.32 -1.66 15.22
CA GLY A 279 -14.41 -0.96 16.13
C GLY A 279 -13.25 -1.80 16.62
N THR A 280 -12.87 -2.85 15.89
CA THR A 280 -11.71 -3.67 16.23
C THR A 280 -10.42 -2.95 15.83
N VAL A 281 -9.44 -2.97 16.73
CA VAL A 281 -8.08 -2.47 16.46
C VAL A 281 -7.13 -3.65 16.61
N THR A 282 -6.29 -3.85 15.62
CA THR A 282 -5.25 -4.90 15.63
C THR A 282 -3.87 -4.31 15.41
N ASP A 283 -2.89 -4.82 16.15
CA ASP A 283 -1.48 -4.44 16.04
C ASP A 283 -0.64 -5.47 15.29
N GLN A 284 -1.29 -6.38 14.56
CA GLN A 284 -0.62 -7.36 13.71
C GLN A 284 0.17 -6.65 12.61
N LEU A 285 1.40 -7.12 12.41
CA LEU A 285 2.26 -6.67 11.30
C LEU A 285 1.79 -7.31 10.00
N VAL A 286 1.35 -6.49 9.06
CA VAL A 286 0.79 -6.92 7.77
C VAL A 286 1.34 -6.07 6.63
N THR A 287 1.30 -6.62 5.42
CA THR A 287 1.62 -5.86 4.21
C THR A 287 0.43 -5.82 3.26
N LEU A 288 0.44 -4.88 2.31
CA LEU A 288 -0.59 -4.83 1.26
C LEU A 288 -0.58 -6.09 0.39
N ASN A 289 0.53 -6.85 0.33
CA ASN A 289 0.59 -8.13 -0.37
C ASN A 289 -0.36 -9.17 0.21
N ASP A 290 -0.74 -9.03 1.48
CA ASP A 290 -1.66 -9.91 2.19
C ASP A 290 -3.11 -9.80 1.67
N LEU A 291 -3.43 -8.71 0.95
CA LEU A 291 -4.78 -8.48 0.44
C LEU A 291 -5.14 -9.43 -0.72
N ALA A 292 -4.21 -9.71 -1.64
CA ALA A 292 -4.47 -10.62 -2.76
C ALA A 292 -4.89 -12.04 -2.30
N PRO A 293 -4.13 -12.75 -1.44
CA PRO A 293 -4.56 -14.04 -0.92
C PRO A 293 -5.85 -13.95 -0.07
N THR A 294 -6.09 -12.82 0.60
CA THR A 294 -7.34 -12.58 1.34
C THR A 294 -8.54 -12.55 0.40
N PHE A 295 -8.45 -11.84 -0.72
CA PHE A 295 -9.52 -11.76 -1.70
C PHE A 295 -9.81 -13.11 -2.37
N LEU A 296 -8.77 -13.89 -2.67
CA LEU A 296 -8.93 -15.23 -3.22
C LEU A 296 -9.60 -16.19 -2.23
N GLU A 297 -9.19 -16.19 -0.97
CA GLU A 297 -9.81 -17.00 0.07
C GLU A 297 -11.28 -16.63 0.29
N LEU A 298 -11.62 -15.33 0.29
CA LEU A 298 -13.00 -14.84 0.36
C LEU A 298 -13.85 -15.29 -0.81
N ALA A 299 -13.25 -15.42 -2.00
CA ALA A 299 -13.92 -15.94 -3.20
C ALA A 299 -14.02 -17.48 -3.23
N GLY A 300 -13.43 -18.17 -2.25
CA GLY A 300 -13.35 -19.64 -2.22
C GLY A 300 -12.37 -20.20 -3.25
N LEU A 301 -11.35 -19.42 -3.64
CA LEU A 301 -10.35 -19.80 -4.62
C LEU A 301 -9.04 -20.27 -3.94
N PRO A 302 -8.29 -21.16 -4.57
CA PRO A 302 -6.97 -21.55 -4.07
C PRO A 302 -6.01 -20.35 -4.16
N ILE A 303 -5.17 -20.21 -3.13
CA ILE A 303 -4.10 -19.22 -3.11
C ILE A 303 -2.90 -19.79 -3.87
N PRO A 304 -2.39 -19.13 -4.94
CA PRO A 304 -1.20 -19.55 -5.65
C PRO A 304 0.03 -19.67 -4.73
N GLU A 305 0.81 -20.75 -4.87
CA GLU A 305 2.03 -20.98 -4.08
C GLU A 305 3.08 -19.84 -4.25
N ALA A 306 3.04 -19.14 -5.38
CA ALA A 306 3.92 -18.02 -5.65
C ALA A 306 3.65 -16.80 -4.76
N MET A 307 2.46 -16.67 -4.17
CA MET A 307 2.13 -15.55 -3.27
C MET A 307 2.93 -15.70 -1.96
N THR A 308 3.62 -14.62 -1.57
CA THR A 308 4.33 -14.51 -0.28
C THR A 308 3.46 -13.90 0.81
N GLY A 309 2.46 -13.12 0.41
CA GLY A 309 1.42 -12.58 1.30
C GLY A 309 0.58 -13.68 1.94
N LYS A 310 0.01 -13.38 3.09
CA LYS A 310 -0.82 -14.31 3.89
C LYS A 310 -2.20 -13.71 4.09
N SER A 311 -3.25 -14.52 3.93
CA SER A 311 -4.62 -14.05 4.14
C SER A 311 -4.80 -13.37 5.50
N LEU A 312 -5.54 -12.26 5.49
CA LEU A 312 -5.92 -11.50 6.68
C LEU A 312 -7.18 -12.04 7.36
N LEU A 313 -7.90 -13.00 6.76
CA LEU A 313 -9.14 -13.53 7.34
C LEU A 313 -8.95 -14.03 8.78
N PRO A 314 -7.85 -14.74 9.13
CA PRO A 314 -7.61 -15.13 10.51
C PRO A 314 -7.44 -13.95 11.48
N VAL A 315 -7.11 -12.76 10.98
CA VAL A 315 -6.90 -11.55 11.80
C VAL A 315 -8.19 -10.75 11.96
N VAL A 316 -9.05 -10.74 10.94
CA VAL A 316 -10.28 -9.92 10.92
C VAL A 316 -11.53 -10.69 11.32
N ASP A 317 -11.52 -12.03 11.31
CA ASP A 317 -12.65 -12.86 11.75
C ASP A 317 -12.76 -12.87 13.27
N GLU A 318 -13.97 -12.99 13.83
CA GLU A 318 -14.24 -12.89 15.28
C GLU A 318 -13.55 -13.98 16.14
N LYS A 319 -13.04 -15.03 15.53
CA LYS A 319 -12.26 -16.02 16.26
C LYS A 319 -10.86 -15.44 16.49
N PRO A 320 -10.45 -15.18 17.77
CA PRO A 320 -9.10 -14.75 18.05
C PRO A 320 -8.15 -15.86 17.61
N VAL A 321 -7.65 -15.78 16.40
CA VAL A 321 -6.45 -16.51 16.04
C VAL A 321 -5.35 -15.79 16.79
N SER A 322 -4.79 -16.46 17.81
CA SER A 322 -3.53 -16.03 18.41
C SER A 322 -2.61 -15.64 17.29
N ALA A 323 -2.00 -14.44 17.37
CA ALA A 323 -0.95 -14.04 16.46
C ALA A 323 0.02 -15.22 16.35
N GLY A 324 -0.03 -15.94 15.25
CA GLY A 324 0.94 -16.99 15.01
C GLY A 324 2.33 -16.32 14.95
N PRO A 325 3.40 -17.05 15.28
CA PRO A 325 4.78 -16.55 15.19
C PRO A 325 5.14 -15.97 13.81
N ASP A 326 4.29 -16.21 12.82
CA ASP A 326 4.46 -15.81 11.42
C ASP A 326 4.21 -14.33 11.10
N ARG A 327 3.78 -13.50 12.07
CA ARG A 327 3.51 -12.05 11.89
C ARG A 327 4.29 -11.17 12.87
N ASP A 328 5.43 -11.65 13.35
CA ASP A 328 6.30 -10.91 14.27
C ASP A 328 7.10 -9.83 13.54
N PHE A 329 7.19 -9.91 12.23
CA PHE A 329 7.87 -8.92 11.38
C PHE A 329 7.31 -8.91 9.96
N VAL A 330 7.59 -7.83 9.25
CA VAL A 330 7.45 -7.72 7.80
C VAL A 330 8.80 -7.36 7.18
N VAL A 331 9.01 -7.78 5.93
CA VAL A 331 10.19 -7.41 5.15
C VAL A 331 9.74 -6.58 3.96
N LEU A 332 10.40 -5.44 3.77
CA LEU A 332 10.07 -4.44 2.77
C LEU A 332 11.27 -4.25 1.85
N GLY A 333 11.03 -3.78 0.63
CA GLY A 333 12.11 -3.59 -0.33
C GLY A 333 11.98 -2.29 -1.13
N ARG A 334 13.11 -1.90 -1.69
CA ARG A 334 13.21 -0.82 -2.66
C ARG A 334 14.22 -1.22 -3.71
N GLU A 335 13.89 -0.96 -4.98
CA GLU A 335 14.83 -0.97 -6.11
C GLU A 335 14.90 0.42 -6.73
N ARG A 336 14.61 0.62 -8.01
CA ARG A 336 14.60 1.95 -8.62
C ARG A 336 13.25 2.64 -8.41
N HIS A 337 13.25 3.83 -7.78
CA HIS A 337 12.06 4.66 -7.73
C HIS A 337 11.92 5.50 -9.01
N ALA A 338 12.89 6.38 -9.28
CA ALA A 338 12.87 7.21 -10.47
C ALA A 338 14.22 7.16 -11.22
N PHE A 339 14.22 7.63 -12.47
CA PHE A 339 15.44 7.73 -13.30
C PHE A 339 16.20 9.01 -12.94
N VAL A 340 16.83 9.03 -11.77
CA VAL A 340 17.43 10.22 -11.14
C VAL A 340 18.87 10.03 -10.72
N ARG A 341 19.51 8.95 -11.19
CA ARG A 341 20.94 8.65 -11.02
C ARG A 341 21.54 8.35 -12.38
N ARG A 342 22.85 8.55 -12.51
CA ARG A 342 23.57 8.23 -13.74
C ARG A 342 23.20 6.82 -14.22
N HIS A 343 22.98 6.67 -15.50
CA HIS A 343 22.61 5.42 -16.18
C HIS A 343 21.31 4.79 -15.65
N GLY A 344 20.46 5.56 -14.96
CA GLY A 344 19.20 5.07 -14.43
C GLY A 344 19.33 4.06 -13.27
N MET A 345 20.47 4.04 -12.59
CA MET A 345 20.71 3.14 -11.46
C MET A 345 19.70 3.36 -10.33
N GLY A 346 19.27 2.27 -9.70
CA GLY A 346 18.42 2.29 -8.52
C GLY A 346 19.16 2.64 -7.23
N TYR A 347 18.42 2.74 -6.12
CA TYR A 347 18.95 2.74 -4.76
C TYR A 347 18.33 1.57 -4.00
N PRO A 348 18.89 0.37 -4.18
CA PRO A 348 18.29 -0.84 -3.63
C PRO A 348 18.48 -0.91 -2.11
N GLY A 349 17.43 -1.36 -1.43
CA GLY A 349 17.46 -1.61 0.00
C GLY A 349 16.45 -2.67 0.41
N ARG A 350 16.69 -3.26 1.58
CA ARG A 350 15.78 -4.16 2.27
C ARG A 350 15.61 -3.68 3.70
N ALA A 351 14.40 -3.81 4.23
CA ALA A 351 14.13 -3.48 5.61
C ALA A 351 13.35 -4.59 6.29
N ILE A 352 13.67 -4.85 7.56
CA ILE A 352 12.84 -5.65 8.44
C ILE A 352 12.22 -4.75 9.50
N ARG A 353 10.90 -4.83 9.66
CA ARG A 353 10.13 -4.05 10.62
C ARG A 353 9.42 -5.00 11.60
N THR A 354 9.75 -4.88 12.86
CA THR A 354 9.05 -5.52 14.00
C THR A 354 8.18 -4.48 14.70
N LYS A 355 7.48 -4.81 15.78
CA LYS A 355 6.69 -3.81 16.53
C LYS A 355 7.55 -2.68 17.10
N ASP A 356 8.77 -2.98 17.50
CA ASP A 356 9.64 -2.02 18.20
C ASP A 356 10.80 -1.51 17.35
N TYR A 357 11.28 -2.29 16.37
CA TYR A 357 12.50 -1.99 15.64
C TYR A 357 12.30 -1.95 14.13
N LEU A 358 13.04 -1.06 13.50
CA LEU A 358 13.26 -0.98 12.07
C LEU A 358 14.76 -1.14 11.80
N LEU A 359 15.13 -2.16 10.99
CA LEU A 359 16.49 -2.29 10.46
C LEU A 359 16.43 -2.17 8.94
N ILE A 360 17.28 -1.31 8.37
CA ILE A 360 17.41 -1.09 6.94
C ILE A 360 18.81 -1.51 6.51
N ARG A 361 18.90 -2.31 5.42
CA ARG A 361 20.13 -2.58 4.68
C ARG A 361 20.11 -1.80 3.38
N ASN A 362 21.02 -0.86 3.23
CA ASN A 362 21.29 -0.13 2.01
C ASN A 362 22.32 -0.92 1.19
N ASN A 363 21.88 -1.55 0.07
CA ASN A 363 22.75 -2.46 -0.68
C ASN A 363 23.80 -1.72 -1.52
N GLU A 364 23.61 -0.42 -1.77
CA GLU A 364 24.50 0.45 -2.55
C GLU A 364 24.72 1.78 -1.79
N PRO A 365 25.40 1.75 -0.63
CA PRO A 365 25.52 2.93 0.26
C PRO A 365 26.31 4.08 -0.37
N ASP A 366 27.13 3.81 -1.38
CA ASP A 366 27.87 4.82 -2.13
C ASP A 366 27.01 5.65 -3.08
N ARG A 367 25.81 5.19 -3.44
CA ARG A 367 24.86 5.94 -4.26
C ARG A 367 24.09 6.97 -3.41
N TRP A 368 23.57 8.01 -4.04
CA TRP A 368 22.72 8.99 -3.37
C TRP A 368 21.30 8.47 -3.19
N PRO A 369 20.80 8.33 -1.96
CA PRO A 369 19.47 7.73 -1.71
C PRO A 369 18.32 8.57 -2.26
N ALA A 370 18.49 9.89 -2.33
CA ALA A 370 17.51 10.85 -2.84
C ALA A 370 17.63 11.13 -4.35
N GLY A 371 18.53 10.43 -5.06
CA GLY A 371 18.92 10.76 -6.43
C GLY A 371 20.17 11.63 -6.46
N ASP A 372 20.85 11.69 -7.60
CA ASP A 372 22.09 12.42 -7.74
C ASP A 372 21.90 13.94 -7.54
N PRO A 373 22.90 14.62 -6.92
CA PRO A 373 22.90 16.08 -6.88
C PRO A 373 23.00 16.65 -8.31
N PRO A 374 22.52 17.85 -8.57
CA PRO A 374 21.98 18.81 -7.59
C PRO A 374 20.46 18.67 -7.36
N PHE A 375 19.76 17.72 -8.02
CA PHE A 375 18.30 17.67 -8.03
C PHE A 375 17.70 16.83 -6.91
N TYR A 376 18.40 15.78 -6.45
CA TYR A 376 17.86 14.82 -5.48
C TYR A 376 16.44 14.38 -5.86
N GLY A 377 16.33 13.85 -7.09
CA GLY A 377 15.05 13.73 -7.81
C GLY A 377 14.10 12.66 -7.27
N ASP A 378 14.54 11.71 -6.42
CA ASP A 378 13.65 10.76 -5.76
C ASP A 378 12.80 11.41 -4.64
N ILE A 379 13.11 12.65 -4.27
CA ILE A 379 12.29 13.44 -3.34
C ILE A 379 11.51 14.46 -4.14
N ASP A 380 10.20 14.44 -4.01
CA ASP A 380 9.35 15.39 -4.70
C ASP A 380 9.45 16.81 -4.13
N PRO A 381 9.35 17.80 -4.99
CA PRO A 381 9.01 17.71 -6.40
C PRO A 381 10.13 17.07 -7.24
N TYR A 382 9.73 16.07 -8.02
CA TYR A 382 10.61 15.38 -8.95
C TYR A 382 11.31 16.37 -9.87
N MET A 383 12.67 16.29 -9.91
CA MET A 383 13.47 17.15 -10.78
C MET A 383 13.17 18.65 -10.68
N LEU A 384 12.66 19.14 -9.55
CA LEU A 384 12.35 20.57 -9.30
C LEU A 384 11.37 21.18 -10.33
N ASN A 385 10.38 20.43 -10.77
CA ASN A 385 9.51 20.83 -11.89
C ASN A 385 8.10 21.34 -11.46
N TRP A 386 7.72 21.17 -10.20
CA TRP A 386 6.45 21.68 -9.65
C TRP A 386 6.61 22.15 -8.20
N PRO A 387 5.62 22.84 -7.62
CA PRO A 387 5.70 23.33 -6.23
C PRO A 387 6.02 22.24 -5.21
N GLY A 388 6.86 22.56 -4.22
CA GLY A 388 7.29 21.64 -3.17
C GLY A 388 8.14 22.34 -2.14
N GLU A 389 7.51 23.26 -1.38
CA GLU A 389 8.21 24.22 -0.53
C GLU A 389 9.09 23.57 0.54
N THR A 390 8.72 22.40 1.04
CA THR A 390 9.55 21.67 2.01
C THR A 390 10.93 21.32 1.43
N LYS A 391 10.97 20.72 0.25
CA LYS A 391 12.25 20.37 -0.41
C LYS A 391 13.03 21.62 -0.78
N TYR A 392 12.36 22.61 -1.33
CA TYR A 392 13.01 23.86 -1.75
C TYR A 392 13.64 24.58 -0.58
N TYR A 393 12.92 24.74 0.53
CA TYR A 393 13.45 25.35 1.74
C TYR A 393 14.72 24.66 2.22
N ILE A 394 14.68 23.32 2.34
CA ILE A 394 15.83 22.53 2.78
C ILE A 394 17.03 22.68 1.83
N MET A 395 16.80 22.66 0.50
CA MET A 395 17.87 22.80 -0.48
C MET A 395 18.49 24.20 -0.51
N GLU A 396 17.70 25.24 -0.37
CA GLU A 396 18.16 26.63 -0.36
C GLU A 396 19.01 26.94 0.89
N HIS A 397 18.62 26.36 2.02
CA HIS A 397 19.25 26.61 3.32
C HIS A 397 20.18 25.49 3.78
N LYS A 398 20.55 24.56 2.88
CA LYS A 398 21.36 23.37 3.23
C LYS A 398 22.71 23.65 3.90
N ASN A 399 23.24 24.86 3.74
CA ASN A 399 24.49 25.31 4.36
C ASN A 399 24.26 26.08 5.68
N ASP A 400 23.01 26.38 6.03
CA ASP A 400 22.65 26.97 7.32
C ASP A 400 22.80 25.87 8.40
N PRO A 401 23.58 26.10 9.48
CA PRO A 401 23.73 25.17 10.57
C PRO A 401 22.41 24.68 11.18
N ALA A 402 21.35 25.51 11.15
CA ALA A 402 20.03 25.15 11.66
C ALA A 402 19.26 24.21 10.73
N VAL A 403 19.56 24.22 9.42
CA VAL A 403 18.86 23.42 8.40
C VAL A 403 19.66 22.23 7.91
N LYS A 404 20.99 22.34 7.94
CA LYS A 404 21.89 21.28 7.49
C LYS A 404 21.56 19.87 8.04
N PRO A 405 21.19 19.67 9.32
CA PRO A 405 20.82 18.34 9.81
C PRO A 405 19.62 17.73 9.06
N PHE A 406 18.63 18.52 8.68
CA PHE A 406 17.47 18.05 7.91
C PHE A 406 17.84 17.72 6.46
N PHE A 407 18.75 18.50 5.86
CA PHE A 407 19.31 18.19 4.56
C PHE A 407 20.07 16.85 4.59
N ASP A 408 20.95 16.65 5.58
CA ASP A 408 21.72 15.42 5.72
C ASP A 408 20.80 14.20 5.95
N LEU A 409 19.74 14.33 6.76
CA LEU A 409 18.75 13.29 6.98
C LEU A 409 17.94 12.95 5.72
N GLY A 410 17.55 13.94 4.92
CA GLY A 410 16.71 13.73 3.74
C GLY A 410 17.48 13.33 2.49
N MET A 411 18.64 13.98 2.23
CA MET A 411 19.37 13.88 0.97
C MET A 411 20.74 13.21 1.12
N GLY A 412 21.33 13.19 2.32
CA GLY A 412 22.67 12.66 2.58
C GLY A 412 22.81 11.17 2.31
N LYS A 413 24.05 10.74 2.00
CA LYS A 413 24.37 9.32 1.88
C LYS A 413 24.14 8.60 3.21
N ARG A 414 23.84 7.31 3.15
CA ARG A 414 23.49 6.47 4.30
C ARG A 414 24.50 5.36 4.50
N PRO A 415 24.72 4.91 5.75
CA PRO A 415 25.52 3.72 6.00
C PRO A 415 24.85 2.47 5.42
N GLU A 416 25.62 1.38 5.29
CA GLU A 416 25.10 0.09 4.85
C GLU A 416 23.97 -0.43 5.74
N ILE A 417 24.09 -0.27 7.07
CA ILE A 417 23.09 -0.71 8.04
C ILE A 417 22.60 0.48 8.86
N GLU A 418 21.29 0.61 8.93
CA GLU A 418 20.60 1.51 9.85
C GLU A 418 19.72 0.68 10.79
N LEU A 419 19.70 1.01 12.07
CA LEU A 419 18.84 0.39 13.09
C LEU A 419 18.18 1.47 13.93
N PHE A 420 16.86 1.39 14.10
CA PHE A 420 16.09 2.34 14.89
C PHE A 420 15.17 1.61 15.87
N ASN A 421 15.04 2.15 17.08
CA ASN A 421 13.99 1.78 18.02
C ASN A 421 12.79 2.70 17.77
N ILE A 422 11.84 2.25 16.98
CA ILE A 422 10.70 3.07 16.52
C ILE A 422 9.74 3.44 17.67
N LYS A 423 9.72 2.64 18.73
CA LYS A 423 8.91 2.95 19.91
C LYS A 423 9.39 4.22 20.63
N ASP A 424 10.70 4.41 20.71
CA ASP A 424 11.33 5.55 21.41
C ASP A 424 11.72 6.67 20.43
N ASP A 425 11.95 6.33 19.17
CA ASP A 425 12.35 7.24 18.09
C ASP A 425 11.46 7.01 16.85
N PRO A 426 10.18 7.43 16.87
CA PRO A 426 9.22 7.18 15.80
C PRO A 426 9.58 7.86 14.47
N TYR A 427 10.51 8.80 14.49
CA TYR A 427 11.01 9.49 13.31
C TYR A 427 12.30 8.89 12.74
N ALA A 428 12.85 7.86 13.37
CA ALA A 428 14.08 7.19 12.97
C ALA A 428 15.25 8.19 12.81
N LEU A 429 15.48 9.05 13.80
CA LEU A 429 16.50 10.10 13.78
C LEU A 429 17.87 9.60 14.22
N HIS A 430 17.90 8.59 15.09
CA HIS A 430 19.12 8.13 15.76
C HIS A 430 19.46 6.70 15.32
N ASN A 431 20.42 6.57 14.41
CA ASN A 431 20.90 5.25 14.00
C ASN A 431 21.67 4.55 15.15
N LEU A 432 21.16 3.41 15.58
CA LEU A 432 21.68 2.58 16.68
C LEU A 432 22.58 1.44 16.19
N ALA A 433 22.82 1.30 14.89
CA ALA A 433 23.51 0.15 14.30
C ALA A 433 24.92 -0.08 14.86
N ASP A 434 25.62 0.99 15.23
CA ASP A 434 26.98 0.93 15.78
C ASP A 434 27.03 1.01 17.33
N ASN A 435 25.86 1.09 17.97
CA ASN A 435 25.79 1.10 19.43
C ASN A 435 25.88 -0.34 19.99
N PRO A 436 26.91 -0.68 20.80
CA PRO A 436 27.12 -2.04 21.30
C PRO A 436 25.93 -2.61 22.10
N LYS A 437 25.11 -1.75 22.70
CA LYS A 437 23.91 -2.17 23.45
C LYS A 437 22.88 -2.85 22.56
N TYR A 438 22.87 -2.57 21.28
CA TYR A 438 21.92 -3.10 20.29
C TYR A 438 22.53 -4.19 19.39
N ALA A 439 23.78 -4.62 19.65
CA ALA A 439 24.47 -5.60 18.80
C ALA A 439 23.71 -6.92 18.63
N ILE A 440 23.12 -7.44 19.71
CA ILE A 440 22.34 -8.69 19.71
C ILE A 440 21.05 -8.49 18.88
N ILE A 441 20.33 -7.39 19.08
CA ILE A 441 19.11 -7.06 18.33
C ILE A 441 19.42 -6.90 16.85
N LYS A 442 20.49 -6.18 16.51
CA LYS A 442 20.96 -6.01 15.13
C LYS A 442 21.23 -7.38 14.47
N ALA A 443 21.96 -8.24 15.15
CA ALA A 443 22.31 -9.57 14.63
C ALA A 443 21.05 -10.46 14.42
N ASP A 444 20.12 -10.44 15.36
CA ASP A 444 18.85 -11.18 15.26
C ASP A 444 18.01 -10.71 14.07
N LEU A 445 17.84 -9.39 13.93
CA LEU A 445 17.07 -8.80 12.82
C LEU A 445 17.70 -9.09 11.45
N ILE A 446 19.03 -9.00 11.34
CA ILE A 446 19.76 -9.37 10.12
C ILE A 446 19.52 -10.83 9.80
N SER A 447 19.67 -11.74 10.77
CA SER A 447 19.47 -13.17 10.58
C SER A 447 18.04 -13.49 10.13
N LYS A 448 17.03 -12.90 10.75
CA LYS A 448 15.61 -13.06 10.35
C LYS A 448 15.34 -12.54 8.93
N MET A 449 15.86 -11.37 8.61
CA MET A 449 15.73 -10.78 7.28
C MET A 449 16.39 -11.67 6.22
N ASP A 450 17.62 -12.12 6.44
CA ASP A 450 18.33 -12.97 5.49
C ASP A 450 17.62 -14.30 5.28
N ALA A 451 17.15 -14.95 6.35
CA ALA A 451 16.36 -16.18 6.25
C ALA A 451 15.07 -15.98 5.44
N TYR A 452 14.38 -14.85 5.63
CA TYR A 452 13.18 -14.50 4.87
C TYR A 452 13.50 -14.26 3.39
N LEU A 453 14.54 -13.48 3.08
CA LEU A 453 14.96 -13.16 1.71
C LEU A 453 15.37 -14.42 0.94
N VAL A 454 16.11 -15.34 1.58
CA VAL A 454 16.46 -16.65 0.99
C VAL A 454 15.19 -17.47 0.74
N LYS A 455 14.30 -17.58 1.73
CA LYS A 455 13.01 -18.31 1.62
C LYS A 455 12.16 -17.78 0.49
N THR A 456 12.09 -16.46 0.34
CA THR A 456 11.27 -15.78 -0.69
C THR A 456 12.02 -15.57 -2.00
N LYS A 457 13.24 -16.13 -2.14
CA LYS A 457 14.05 -16.13 -3.36
C LYS A 457 14.42 -14.74 -3.85
N ASP A 458 14.83 -13.84 -2.94
CA ASP A 458 15.40 -12.55 -3.34
C ASP A 458 16.71 -12.79 -4.14
N PRO A 459 16.82 -12.33 -5.39
CA PRO A 459 18.04 -12.46 -6.18
C PRO A 459 19.31 -11.95 -5.47
N ARG A 460 19.20 -10.90 -4.65
CA ARG A 460 20.33 -10.37 -3.88
C ARG A 460 20.80 -11.32 -2.77
N ALA A 461 19.88 -12.12 -2.21
CA ALA A 461 20.20 -13.05 -1.14
C ALA A 461 20.69 -14.43 -1.65
N ILE A 462 20.27 -14.82 -2.87
CA ILE A 462 20.59 -16.15 -3.43
C ILE A 462 21.60 -16.10 -4.59
N GLY A 463 22.20 -14.93 -4.87
CA GLY A 463 23.18 -14.78 -5.98
C GLY A 463 22.53 -14.82 -7.37
N GLY A 464 21.27 -14.38 -7.49
CA GLY A 464 20.55 -14.27 -8.75
C GLY A 464 20.89 -13.01 -9.55
N ASP A 465 20.23 -12.82 -10.69
CA ASP A 465 20.41 -11.63 -11.54
C ASP A 465 19.76 -10.40 -10.89
N THR A 466 20.60 -9.44 -10.48
CA THR A 466 20.19 -8.14 -9.93
C THR A 466 20.27 -7.01 -10.95
N LYS A 467 20.81 -7.27 -12.16
CA LYS A 467 20.93 -6.26 -13.20
C LYS A 467 19.58 -5.89 -13.80
N VAL A 468 18.61 -6.80 -13.71
CA VAL A 468 17.24 -6.57 -14.21
C VAL A 468 16.66 -5.23 -13.74
N TRP A 469 16.96 -4.81 -12.53
CA TRP A 469 16.42 -3.56 -11.97
C TRP A 469 17.17 -2.30 -12.44
N ASP A 470 18.48 -2.39 -12.70
CA ASP A 470 19.26 -1.25 -13.20
C ASP A 470 19.04 -1.04 -14.73
N ILE A 471 18.71 -2.11 -15.48
CA ILE A 471 18.49 -2.05 -16.94
C ILE A 471 17.00 -2.05 -17.32
N ALA A 472 16.09 -2.19 -16.38
CA ALA A 472 14.65 -2.20 -16.66
C ALA A 472 14.23 -0.96 -17.46
N PRO A 473 13.33 -1.10 -18.42
CA PRO A 473 12.81 0.04 -19.17
C PRO A 473 12.22 1.10 -18.24
N TYR A 474 12.34 2.37 -18.63
CA TYR A 474 11.73 3.50 -17.93
C TYR A 474 10.75 4.18 -18.90
N PHE A 475 9.46 4.00 -18.65
CA PHE A 475 8.38 4.43 -19.55
C PHE A 475 7.84 5.84 -19.27
N SER A 476 8.51 6.62 -18.41
CA SER A 476 8.28 8.06 -18.41
C SER A 476 8.78 8.59 -19.75
N GLU A 477 7.92 9.29 -20.47
CA GLU A 477 8.27 9.81 -21.81
C GLU A 477 9.59 10.60 -21.73
N PRO A 478 10.61 10.25 -22.52
CA PRO A 478 11.93 10.91 -22.45
C PRO A 478 11.85 12.43 -22.65
N ASP A 479 10.91 12.88 -23.49
CA ASP A 479 10.65 14.32 -23.73
C ASP A 479 9.86 14.98 -22.60
N LYS A 480 9.24 14.18 -21.73
CA LYS A 480 8.52 14.61 -20.54
C LYS A 480 9.30 14.34 -19.24
N THR A 481 10.57 13.90 -19.32
CA THR A 481 11.41 13.92 -18.12
C THR A 481 11.41 15.33 -17.58
N PRO A 482 10.80 15.56 -16.42
CA PRO A 482 10.59 16.92 -15.94
C PRO A 482 11.94 17.59 -15.77
N ARG A 483 12.12 18.71 -16.46
CA ARG A 483 13.30 19.54 -16.30
C ARG A 483 12.95 20.72 -15.42
N PRO A 484 13.90 21.22 -14.61
CA PRO A 484 13.67 22.42 -13.84
C PRO A 484 13.18 23.57 -14.75
N SER A 485 12.15 24.29 -14.30
CA SER A 485 11.74 25.50 -14.98
C SER A 485 12.89 26.53 -15.02
N LYS A 486 12.81 27.52 -15.91
CA LYS A 486 13.80 28.62 -15.94
C LYS A 486 13.92 29.34 -14.60
N GLU A 487 12.83 29.43 -13.86
CA GLU A 487 12.79 29.98 -12.52
C GLU A 487 13.58 29.11 -11.54
N MET A 488 13.32 27.81 -11.51
CA MET A 488 14.04 26.88 -10.65
C MET A 488 15.52 26.79 -11.01
N GLN A 489 15.87 26.84 -12.31
CA GLN A 489 17.27 26.95 -12.74
C GLN A 489 17.97 28.16 -12.12
N ARG A 490 17.30 29.34 -12.14
CA ARG A 490 17.84 30.54 -11.51
C ARG A 490 17.89 30.44 -9.99
N ARG A 491 16.79 29.98 -9.37
CA ARG A 491 16.64 29.81 -7.92
C ARG A 491 17.75 28.92 -7.35
N PHE A 492 18.02 27.79 -8.00
CA PHE A 492 19.02 26.81 -7.56
C PHE A 492 20.39 26.94 -8.27
N LYS A 493 20.61 27.97 -9.09
CA LYS A 493 21.86 28.22 -9.83
C LYS A 493 22.28 26.98 -10.66
N LEU A 494 21.34 26.38 -11.37
CA LEU A 494 21.57 25.16 -12.16
C LEU A 494 22.09 25.54 -13.56
N GLU A 495 23.08 24.75 -14.05
CA GLU A 495 23.54 24.91 -15.43
C GLU A 495 22.46 24.52 -16.45
N PRO A 496 22.20 25.32 -17.49
CA PRO A 496 21.13 25.06 -18.45
C PRO A 496 21.27 23.76 -19.24
N ALA A 497 22.50 23.25 -19.37
CA ALA A 497 22.87 22.05 -20.15
C ALA A 497 23.16 20.85 -19.24
N TYR A 498 22.66 20.81 -18.02
CA TYR A 498 22.96 19.73 -17.10
C TYR A 498 22.32 18.41 -17.54
N ASP A 499 23.13 17.56 -18.14
CA ASP A 499 22.76 16.23 -18.62
C ASP A 499 23.37 15.14 -17.72
N TYR A 500 22.93 15.10 -16.48
CA TYR A 500 23.50 14.20 -15.46
C TYR A 500 23.00 12.75 -15.58
N LEU A 501 22.02 12.51 -16.45
CA LEU A 501 21.48 11.16 -16.73
C LEU A 501 22.27 10.40 -17.80
N LYS A 502 23.17 11.09 -18.52
CA LYS A 502 24.08 10.47 -19.48
C LYS A 502 25.26 9.77 -18.85
#